data_6918f9c1d4b80a24bb0055106ac57845
#
_entry.id   6918f9c1d4b80a24bb0055106ac57845
#
_cell.length_a   1.000
_cell.length_b   1.000
_cell.length_c   1.000
_cell.angle_alpha   90.00
_cell.angle_beta   90.00
_cell.angle_gamma   90.00
#
_symmetry.space_group_name_H-M   'P 1'
#
loop_
_entity.id
_entity.type
_entity.pdbx_description
1 polymer ?
#
loop_
_entity_poly.entity_id
_entity_poly.type
_entity_poly.pdbx_seq_one_letter_code
_entity_poly.pdbx_strand_id
1 'polypeptide(L)'
;VNMDTCPEQVKKVELSDDDRALSDAEKISKAQMLVSGRQYQKSKLEITNCITAGTDIMTEQTKNRQSHAEDKVEDMYWKLGIGIACLVLLMIEMCYMVRRLIVKPLVNYNECIREGAIFPIVGAEELQNLAKTYNQVYEENLETQRLIRHEAEYDALTDLMNRGSFDRVLQIYKNGDTHYALILVDVDIFKSVNDTYGHAVGDQILKKVAKLLKQMFRSIDFVCRIGGDEFAIVMVEMTSDLGYTIEEKIQAINEELASADDGLPTVSVSVGVAFSDRENPGEDIFKDADKALYRTKENGKCGCSIYEIHYKAEESG
;
A
#
# COMPACT_ATOMS: atom_id res chain seq x y z
N VAL A 1 49.87 -47.77 85.80
CA VAL A 1 49.40 -46.86 84.78
C VAL A 1 50.56 -46.59 83.86
N ASN A 2 50.42 -46.91 82.54
CA ASN A 2 51.52 -46.72 81.62
C ASN A 2 51.74 -45.23 81.42
N MET A 3 52.87 -44.68 81.75
CA MET A 3 53.23 -43.24 81.71
C MET A 3 53.23 -42.65 80.32
N ASP A 4 53.26 -43.51 79.32
CA ASP A 4 53.34 -43.04 77.87
C ASP A 4 51.97 -42.56 77.36
N THR A 5 50.90 -42.91 78.03
CA THR A 5 49.51 -42.48 77.62
C THR A 5 48.99 -41.31 78.44
N CYS A 6 49.79 -40.75 79.36
CA CYS A 6 49.39 -39.66 80.24
C CYS A 6 49.58 -38.30 79.56
N PRO A 7 48.57 -37.37 79.53
CA PRO A 7 48.78 -36.02 78.99
C PRO A 7 49.99 -35.28 79.62
N GLU A 8 50.75 -34.57 78.87
CA GLU A 8 51.97 -33.88 79.31
C GLU A 8 51.74 -32.91 80.47
N GLN A 9 50.56 -32.36 80.60
CA GLN A 9 50.15 -31.49 81.72
C GLN A 9 50.12 -32.25 83.07
N VAL A 10 49.76 -33.53 83.06
CA VAL A 10 49.72 -34.37 84.27
C VAL A 10 51.12 -34.88 84.62
N LYS A 11 51.99 -35.05 83.64
CA LYS A 11 53.39 -35.45 83.84
C LYS A 11 54.22 -34.40 84.61
N LYS A 12 53.73 -33.14 84.57
CA LYS A 12 54.46 -31.99 85.23
C LYS A 12 53.99 -31.67 86.60
N VAL A 13 52.98 -32.39 87.12
CA VAL A 13 52.45 -32.17 88.48
C VAL A 13 53.31 -32.85 89.47
N GLU A 14 53.99 -32.07 90.33
CA GLU A 14 54.81 -32.55 91.44
C GLU A 14 53.87 -32.81 92.68
N LEU A 15 54.04 -33.98 93.28
CA LEU A 15 53.30 -34.31 94.52
C LEU A 15 53.88 -33.46 95.63
N SER A 16 53.02 -33.01 96.58
CA SER A 16 53.45 -32.30 97.78
C SER A 16 54.38 -33.21 98.64
N ASP A 17 55.21 -32.63 99.44
CA ASP A 17 56.14 -33.37 100.26
C ASP A 17 55.38 -34.34 101.24
N ASP A 18 54.23 -33.94 101.67
CA ASP A 18 53.37 -34.80 102.53
C ASP A 18 52.75 -35.98 101.74
N ASP A 19 52.45 -35.79 100.45
CA ASP A 19 51.92 -36.85 99.59
C ASP A 19 53.04 -37.81 99.12
N ARG A 20 54.26 -37.32 98.97
CA ARG A 20 55.44 -38.16 98.66
C ARG A 20 55.75 -39.16 99.81
N ALA A 21 55.57 -38.78 101.08
CA ALA A 21 55.78 -39.63 102.28
C ALA A 21 54.82 -40.71 102.51
N LEU A 22 53.65 -40.72 101.83
CA LEU A 22 52.58 -41.75 101.98
C LEU A 22 53.00 -43.06 101.28
N SER A 23 52.58 -44.17 101.81
CA SER A 23 52.65 -45.50 101.14
C SER A 23 51.83 -45.53 99.86
N ASP A 24 52.12 -46.42 98.91
CA ASP A 24 51.37 -46.52 97.62
C ASP A 24 49.85 -46.84 97.85
N ALA A 25 49.53 -47.61 98.87
CA ALA A 25 48.10 -47.89 99.22
C ALA A 25 47.41 -46.61 99.75
N GLU A 26 48.10 -45.80 100.57
CA GLU A 26 47.57 -44.53 101.06
C GLU A 26 47.38 -43.50 99.97
N LYS A 27 48.36 -43.44 99.01
CA LYS A 27 48.26 -42.58 97.83
C LYS A 27 47.05 -42.94 97.00
N ILE A 28 46.85 -44.22 96.73
CA ILE A 28 45.67 -44.69 95.97
C ILE A 28 44.35 -44.34 96.69
N SER A 29 44.32 -44.55 98.00
CA SER A 29 43.16 -44.22 98.84
C SER A 29 42.86 -42.71 98.80
N LYS A 30 43.91 -41.88 98.97
CA LYS A 30 43.76 -40.40 98.87
C LYS A 30 43.35 -39.93 97.51
N ALA A 31 43.85 -40.51 96.45
CA ALA A 31 43.46 -40.20 95.07
C ALA A 31 41.98 -40.59 94.80
N GLN A 32 41.58 -41.78 95.30
CA GLN A 32 40.16 -42.18 95.21
C GLN A 32 39.28 -41.23 95.99
N MET A 33 39.66 -40.80 97.16
CA MET A 33 38.90 -39.85 97.98
C MET A 33 38.81 -38.46 97.30
N LEU A 34 39.87 -38.01 96.70
CA LEU A 34 39.89 -36.73 95.92
C LEU A 34 38.92 -36.81 94.71
N VAL A 35 38.95 -37.89 93.95
CA VAL A 35 38.09 -38.09 92.78
C VAL A 35 36.63 -38.38 93.12
N SER A 36 36.37 -39.05 94.23
CA SER A 36 35.02 -39.37 94.75
C SER A 36 34.45 -38.35 95.75
N GLY A 37 35.29 -37.44 96.22
CA GLY A 37 34.94 -36.39 97.16
C GLY A 37 33.83 -35.46 96.72
N ARG A 38 33.01 -34.94 97.63
CA ARG A 38 31.94 -33.96 97.30
C ARG A 38 32.45 -32.73 96.56
N GLN A 39 33.63 -32.26 96.85
CA GLN A 39 34.22 -31.09 96.26
C GLN A 39 34.57 -31.32 94.76
N TYR A 40 35.17 -32.45 94.39
CA TYR A 40 35.43 -32.85 93.06
C TYR A 40 34.13 -33.01 92.23
N GLN A 41 33.16 -33.68 92.80
CA GLN A 41 31.87 -33.84 92.14
C GLN A 41 31.14 -32.50 91.92
N LYS A 42 31.26 -31.55 92.87
CA LYS A 42 30.74 -30.19 92.72
C LYS A 42 31.45 -29.39 91.62
N SER A 43 32.78 -29.39 91.59
CA SER A 43 33.54 -28.73 90.55
C SER A 43 33.30 -29.34 89.16
N LYS A 44 33.20 -30.69 89.12
CA LYS A 44 32.85 -31.39 87.87
C LYS A 44 31.46 -30.99 87.37
N LEU A 45 30.49 -30.84 88.23
CA LEU A 45 29.11 -30.43 87.90
C LEU A 45 29.13 -28.94 87.40
N GLU A 46 29.86 -28.07 88.12
CA GLU A 46 30.02 -26.65 87.69
C GLU A 46 30.65 -26.49 86.31
N ILE A 47 31.71 -27.28 86.07
CA ILE A 47 32.39 -27.28 84.73
C ILE A 47 31.43 -27.79 83.64
N THR A 48 30.71 -28.90 83.94
CA THR A 48 29.75 -29.47 83.03
C THR A 48 28.63 -28.46 82.70
N ASN A 49 28.10 -27.80 83.73
CA ASN A 49 27.04 -26.79 83.57
C ASN A 49 27.54 -25.59 82.75
N CYS A 50 28.80 -25.11 82.99
CA CYS A 50 29.40 -24.03 82.17
C CYS A 50 29.61 -24.46 80.73
N ILE A 51 30.06 -25.70 80.48
CA ILE A 51 30.22 -26.23 79.10
C ILE A 51 28.84 -26.32 78.39
N THR A 52 27.86 -26.86 79.10
CA THR A 52 26.49 -27.01 78.57
C THR A 52 25.90 -25.64 78.26
N ALA A 53 25.97 -24.69 79.21
CA ALA A 53 25.52 -23.30 78.94
C ALA A 53 26.26 -22.61 77.78
N GLY A 54 27.60 -22.84 77.67
CA GLY A 54 28.35 -22.34 76.55
C GLY A 54 27.97 -22.93 75.20
N THR A 55 27.72 -24.27 75.19
CA THR A 55 27.22 -24.96 73.97
C THR A 55 25.83 -24.51 73.58
N ASP A 56 24.93 -24.34 74.56
CA ASP A 56 23.59 -23.85 74.28
C ASP A 56 23.57 -22.45 73.72
N ILE A 57 24.38 -21.53 74.27
CA ILE A 57 24.55 -20.16 73.73
C ILE A 57 25.10 -20.18 72.32
N MET A 58 26.14 -21.00 72.05
CA MET A 58 26.73 -21.13 70.73
C MET A 58 25.74 -21.70 69.71
N THR A 59 24.97 -22.71 70.12
CA THR A 59 23.95 -23.33 69.28
C THR A 59 22.82 -22.32 68.91
N GLU A 60 22.36 -21.57 69.90
CA GLU A 60 21.34 -20.54 69.70
C GLU A 60 21.84 -19.41 68.81
N GLN A 61 23.08 -18.93 69.02
CA GLN A 61 23.67 -17.90 68.13
C GLN A 61 23.85 -18.41 66.71
N THR A 62 24.24 -19.68 66.53
CA THR A 62 24.41 -20.29 65.23
C THR A 62 23.07 -20.40 64.50
N LYS A 63 22.02 -20.86 65.21
CA LYS A 63 20.68 -20.95 64.69
C LYS A 63 20.11 -19.60 64.30
N ASN A 64 20.30 -18.56 65.10
CA ASN A 64 19.87 -17.21 64.80
C ASN A 64 20.60 -16.63 63.55
N ARG A 65 21.92 -16.86 63.40
CA ARG A 65 22.70 -16.47 62.21
C ARG A 65 22.22 -17.20 60.98
N GLN A 66 21.92 -18.50 61.08
CA GLN A 66 21.40 -19.30 59.98
C GLN A 66 20.02 -18.79 59.52
N SER A 67 19.09 -18.56 60.48
CA SER A 67 17.77 -18.01 60.18
C SER A 67 17.86 -16.65 59.47
N HIS A 68 18.68 -15.73 59.98
CA HIS A 68 18.90 -14.44 59.30
C HIS A 68 19.55 -14.54 57.90
N ALA A 69 20.37 -15.58 57.69
CA ALA A 69 20.96 -15.83 56.38
C ALA A 69 19.90 -16.40 55.40
N GLU A 70 19.07 -17.30 55.87
CA GLU A 70 17.92 -17.88 55.13
C GLU A 70 16.94 -16.77 54.72
N ASP A 71 16.53 -15.87 55.62
CA ASP A 71 15.64 -14.74 55.34
C ASP A 71 16.24 -13.81 54.27
N LYS A 72 17.52 -13.51 54.34
CA LYS A 72 18.20 -12.68 53.33
C LYS A 72 18.25 -13.35 51.96
N VAL A 73 18.47 -14.64 51.93
CA VAL A 73 18.49 -15.41 50.67
C VAL A 73 17.11 -15.42 50.03
N GLU A 74 16.06 -15.63 50.83
CA GLU A 74 14.68 -15.60 50.37
C GLU A 74 14.29 -14.21 49.82
N ASP A 75 14.59 -13.14 50.53
CA ASP A 75 14.37 -11.76 50.08
C ASP A 75 15.11 -11.45 48.74
N MET A 76 16.34 -11.97 48.62
CA MET A 76 17.10 -11.86 47.39
C MET A 76 16.44 -12.58 46.21
N TYR A 77 15.91 -13.81 46.41
CA TYR A 77 15.18 -14.54 45.37
C TYR A 77 13.90 -13.83 44.94
N TRP A 78 13.15 -13.26 45.88
CA TRP A 78 11.98 -12.48 45.59
C TRP A 78 12.30 -11.24 44.75
N LYS A 79 13.33 -10.49 45.09
CA LYS A 79 13.81 -9.34 44.34
C LYS A 79 14.27 -9.71 42.95
N LEU A 80 15.01 -10.81 42.82
CA LEU A 80 15.43 -11.35 41.53
C LEU A 80 14.23 -11.76 40.66
N GLY A 81 13.26 -12.46 41.24
CA GLY A 81 12.02 -12.87 40.58
C GLY A 81 11.22 -11.69 40.05
N ILE A 82 11.06 -10.63 40.86
CA ILE A 82 10.39 -9.38 40.42
C ILE A 82 11.19 -8.72 39.28
N GLY A 83 12.51 -8.69 39.38
CA GLY A 83 13.36 -8.12 38.32
C GLY A 83 13.21 -8.85 36.98
N ILE A 84 13.19 -10.20 37.02
CA ILE A 84 12.96 -11.02 35.82
C ILE A 84 11.56 -10.79 35.25
N ALA A 85 10.53 -10.74 36.11
CA ALA A 85 9.15 -10.47 35.67
C ALA A 85 9.02 -9.11 34.99
N CYS A 86 9.65 -8.08 35.54
CA CYS A 86 9.69 -6.74 34.91
C CYS A 86 10.37 -6.77 33.54
N LEU A 87 11.51 -7.46 33.41
CA LEU A 87 12.20 -7.61 32.12
C LEU A 87 11.35 -8.33 31.08
N VAL A 88 10.66 -9.39 31.46
CA VAL A 88 9.73 -10.13 30.57
C VAL A 88 8.59 -9.22 30.11
N LEU A 89 7.99 -8.44 31.03
CA LEU A 89 6.93 -7.48 30.67
C LEU A 89 7.42 -6.41 29.69
N LEU A 90 8.61 -5.84 29.93
CA LEU A 90 9.22 -4.87 29.00
C LEU A 90 9.48 -5.48 27.62
N MET A 91 9.95 -6.72 27.55
CA MET A 91 10.13 -7.42 26.28
C MET A 91 8.80 -7.64 25.54
N ILE A 92 7.74 -8.01 26.25
CA ILE A 92 6.40 -8.18 25.66
C ILE A 92 5.88 -6.84 25.12
N GLU A 93 6.01 -5.77 25.88
CA GLU A 93 5.61 -4.42 25.48
C GLU A 93 6.39 -3.97 24.23
N MET A 94 7.70 -4.16 24.22
CA MET A 94 8.55 -3.85 23.08
C MET A 94 8.14 -4.64 21.83
N CYS A 95 7.90 -5.94 21.95
CA CYS A 95 7.43 -6.77 20.85
C CYS A 95 6.07 -6.30 20.31
N TYR A 96 5.14 -5.94 21.20
CA TYR A 96 3.85 -5.39 20.82
C TYR A 96 3.99 -4.06 20.09
N MET A 97 4.86 -3.17 20.57
CA MET A 97 5.14 -1.87 19.94
C MET A 97 5.73 -2.04 18.55
N VAL A 98 6.75 -2.89 18.39
CA VAL A 98 7.36 -3.20 17.08
C VAL A 98 6.33 -3.78 16.12
N ARG A 99 5.51 -4.73 16.58
CA ARG A 99 4.44 -5.31 15.76
C ARG A 99 3.44 -4.25 15.29
N ARG A 100 3.02 -3.35 16.18
CA ARG A 100 2.01 -2.32 15.89
C ARG A 100 2.53 -1.20 15.01
N LEU A 101 3.76 -0.71 15.26
CA LEU A 101 4.31 0.48 14.59
C LEU A 101 5.10 0.16 13.32
N ILE A 102 5.60 -1.06 13.18
CA ILE A 102 6.45 -1.42 12.04
C ILE A 102 5.86 -2.58 11.24
N VAL A 103 5.67 -3.75 11.87
CA VAL A 103 5.33 -4.97 11.13
C VAL A 103 3.96 -4.86 10.45
N LYS A 104 2.93 -4.45 11.20
CA LYS A 104 1.56 -4.35 10.67
C LYS A 104 1.45 -3.32 9.53
N PRO A 105 2.00 -2.09 9.64
CA PRO A 105 2.03 -1.15 8.51
C PRO A 105 2.75 -1.68 7.28
N LEU A 106 3.91 -2.32 7.44
CA LEU A 106 4.66 -2.89 6.30
C LEU A 106 3.88 -4.00 5.57
N VAL A 107 3.20 -4.86 6.31
CA VAL A 107 2.33 -5.90 5.70
C VAL A 107 1.20 -5.25 4.91
N ASN A 108 0.54 -4.23 5.47
CA ASN A 108 -0.52 -3.50 4.77
C ASN A 108 0.01 -2.78 3.52
N TYR A 109 1.21 -2.18 3.58
CA TYR A 109 1.83 -1.52 2.41
C TYR A 109 2.09 -2.51 1.28
N ASN A 110 2.58 -3.72 1.61
CA ASN A 110 2.78 -4.76 0.61
C ASN A 110 1.47 -5.19 -0.07
N GLU A 111 0.37 -5.26 0.68
CA GLU A 111 -0.96 -5.54 0.15
C GLU A 111 -1.45 -4.39 -0.75
N CYS A 112 -1.32 -3.14 -0.31
CA CYS A 112 -1.65 -1.97 -1.12
C CYS A 112 -0.87 -1.91 -2.44
N ILE A 113 0.42 -2.28 -2.46
CA ILE A 113 1.21 -2.36 -3.71
C ILE A 113 0.62 -3.39 -4.66
N ARG A 114 0.22 -4.56 -4.15
CA ARG A 114 -0.35 -5.63 -4.99
C ARG A 114 -1.72 -5.28 -5.57
N GLU A 115 -2.50 -4.50 -4.85
CA GLU A 115 -3.83 -4.06 -5.25
C GLU A 115 -3.82 -2.74 -6.03
N GLY A 116 -2.68 -2.07 -6.12
CA GLY A 116 -2.57 -0.75 -6.73
C GLY A 116 -3.34 0.32 -5.96
N ALA A 117 -3.21 0.31 -4.63
CA ALA A 117 -3.91 1.23 -3.74
C ALA A 117 -2.93 2.17 -3.01
N ILE A 118 -3.45 3.27 -2.48
CA ILE A 118 -2.70 4.22 -1.66
C ILE A 118 -2.37 3.62 -0.28
N PHE A 119 -1.23 4.01 0.29
CA PHE A 119 -0.79 3.57 1.60
C PHE A 119 -1.55 4.30 2.72
N PRO A 120 -2.02 3.59 3.75
CA PRO A 120 -2.52 4.24 4.95
C PRO A 120 -1.36 4.91 5.71
N ILE A 121 -1.56 6.17 6.15
CA ILE A 121 -0.54 6.94 6.88
C ILE A 121 -0.58 6.52 8.36
N VAL A 122 0.07 5.38 8.67
CA VAL A 122 0.09 4.78 10.01
C VAL A 122 1.48 4.22 10.33
N GLY A 123 1.77 4.02 11.63
CA GLY A 123 3.03 3.43 12.10
C GLY A 123 4.02 4.47 12.61
N ALA A 124 5.30 4.10 12.61
CA ALA A 124 6.40 5.00 12.97
C ALA A 124 6.49 6.19 12.01
N GLU A 125 7.09 7.29 12.42
CA GLU A 125 7.17 8.54 11.63
C GLU A 125 7.82 8.31 10.27
N GLU A 126 8.86 7.51 10.21
CA GLU A 126 9.56 7.15 8.98
C GLU A 126 8.64 6.41 7.99
N LEU A 127 7.79 5.51 8.51
CA LEU A 127 6.81 4.79 7.70
C LEU A 127 5.67 5.71 7.23
N GLN A 128 5.25 6.66 8.05
CA GLN A 128 4.26 7.66 7.64
C GLN A 128 4.82 8.57 6.53
N ASN A 129 6.09 8.97 6.64
CA ASN A 129 6.74 9.77 5.60
C ASN A 129 6.90 8.96 4.31
N LEU A 130 7.28 7.68 4.41
CA LEU A 130 7.30 6.77 3.26
C LEU A 130 5.92 6.66 2.61
N ALA A 131 4.86 6.49 3.40
CA ALA A 131 3.49 6.42 2.89
C ALA A 131 3.08 7.68 2.14
N LYS A 132 3.38 8.86 2.68
CA LYS A 132 3.09 10.15 2.02
C LYS A 132 3.82 10.28 0.69
N THR A 133 5.11 9.96 0.68
CA THR A 133 5.93 10.05 -0.55
C THR A 133 5.45 9.05 -1.60
N TYR A 134 5.15 7.80 -1.20
CA TYR A 134 4.59 6.80 -2.12
C TYR A 134 3.26 7.26 -2.71
N ASN A 135 2.33 7.74 -1.88
CA ASN A 135 1.02 8.19 -2.33
C ASN A 135 1.13 9.35 -3.33
N GLN A 136 2.02 10.31 -3.06
CA GLN A 136 2.29 11.40 -3.99
C GLN A 136 2.81 10.90 -5.33
N VAL A 137 3.83 10.05 -5.33
CA VAL A 137 4.39 9.45 -6.56
C VAL A 137 3.35 8.61 -7.30
N TYR A 138 2.52 7.89 -6.56
CA TYR A 138 1.45 7.07 -7.14
C TYR A 138 0.39 7.94 -7.85
N GLU A 139 -0.06 9.03 -7.21
CA GLU A 139 -1.00 10.00 -7.81
C GLU A 139 -0.40 10.67 -9.04
N GLU A 140 0.85 11.14 -8.97
CA GLU A 140 1.56 11.74 -10.10
C GLU A 140 1.70 10.75 -11.28
N ASN A 141 1.97 9.47 -11.01
CA ASN A 141 2.01 8.44 -12.04
C ASN A 141 0.65 8.19 -12.69
N LEU A 142 -0.43 8.14 -11.89
CA LEU A 142 -1.79 7.98 -12.43
C LEU A 142 -2.18 9.14 -13.32
N GLU A 143 -1.86 10.36 -12.92
CA GLU A 143 -2.13 11.55 -13.72
C GLU A 143 -1.30 11.56 -15.01
N THR A 144 -0.02 11.24 -14.91
CA THR A 144 0.86 11.11 -16.08
C THR A 144 0.35 10.03 -17.06
N GLN A 145 -0.09 8.88 -16.57
CA GLN A 145 -0.68 7.83 -17.40
C GLN A 145 -1.98 8.29 -18.08
N ARG A 146 -2.81 9.07 -17.39
CA ARG A 146 -4.04 9.65 -17.99
C ARG A 146 -3.69 10.63 -19.10
N LEU A 147 -2.70 11.50 -18.88
CA LEU A 147 -2.23 12.47 -19.88
C LEU A 147 -1.65 11.76 -21.10
N ILE A 148 -0.76 10.78 -20.90
CA ILE A 148 -0.17 9.98 -21.99
C ILE A 148 -1.27 9.26 -22.79
N ARG A 149 -2.26 8.68 -22.11
CA ARG A 149 -3.39 8.02 -22.78
C ARG A 149 -4.22 9.04 -23.57
N HIS A 150 -4.51 10.20 -22.97
CA HIS A 150 -5.24 11.26 -23.64
C HIS A 150 -4.51 11.75 -24.90
N GLU A 151 -3.21 12.03 -24.81
CA GLU A 151 -2.40 12.41 -25.98
C GLU A 151 -2.35 11.31 -27.05
N ALA A 152 -2.34 10.04 -26.65
CA ALA A 152 -2.34 8.92 -27.58
C ALA A 152 -3.70 8.68 -28.26
N GLU A 153 -4.81 9.07 -27.63
CA GLU A 153 -6.18 8.79 -28.08
C GLU A 153 -6.91 10.00 -28.67
N TYR A 154 -6.49 11.23 -28.35
CA TYR A 154 -7.18 12.45 -28.76
C TYR A 154 -6.30 13.36 -29.63
N ASP A 155 -6.93 14.20 -30.41
CA ASP A 155 -6.30 15.25 -31.22
C ASP A 155 -6.03 16.48 -30.35
N ALA A 156 -4.80 16.94 -30.31
CA ALA A 156 -4.35 18.03 -29.43
C ALA A 156 -5.01 19.40 -29.73
N LEU A 157 -5.50 19.64 -30.96
CA LEU A 157 -6.15 20.88 -31.33
C LEU A 157 -7.64 20.90 -30.91
N THR A 158 -8.35 19.79 -31.16
CA THR A 158 -9.82 19.74 -31.12
C THR A 158 -10.38 18.98 -29.94
N ASP A 159 -9.55 18.24 -29.19
CA ASP A 159 -9.98 17.36 -28.10
C ASP A 159 -11.02 16.31 -28.52
N LEU A 160 -11.04 15.98 -29.80
CA LEU A 160 -11.77 14.83 -30.33
C LEU A 160 -10.83 13.62 -30.41
N MET A 161 -11.40 12.42 -30.57
CA MET A 161 -10.59 11.24 -30.85
C MET A 161 -9.73 11.43 -32.09
N ASN A 162 -8.48 10.97 -32.05
CA ASN A 162 -7.57 11.05 -33.16
C ASN A 162 -7.80 9.91 -34.20
N ARG A 163 -7.07 9.96 -35.32
CA ARG A 163 -7.14 8.95 -36.41
C ARG A 163 -6.90 7.52 -35.87
N GLY A 164 -5.91 7.33 -34.98
CA GLY A 164 -5.61 6.00 -34.43
C GLY A 164 -6.75 5.42 -33.60
N SER A 165 -7.45 6.27 -32.84
CA SER A 165 -8.66 5.88 -32.07
C SER A 165 -9.83 5.58 -33.01
N PHE A 166 -10.04 6.39 -34.04
CA PHE A 166 -11.03 6.14 -35.08
C PHE A 166 -10.85 4.76 -35.73
N ASP A 167 -9.63 4.45 -36.17
CA ASP A 167 -9.34 3.17 -36.84
C ASP A 167 -9.65 1.97 -35.92
N ARG A 168 -9.30 2.08 -34.63
CA ARG A 168 -9.63 1.04 -33.63
C ARG A 168 -11.14 0.88 -33.43
N VAL A 169 -11.85 1.97 -33.24
CA VAL A 169 -13.32 1.97 -33.06
C VAL A 169 -14.00 1.34 -34.29
N LEU A 170 -13.64 1.82 -35.48
CA LEU A 170 -14.23 1.32 -36.73
C LEU A 170 -13.98 -0.19 -36.88
N GLN A 171 -12.82 -0.69 -36.51
CA GLN A 171 -12.51 -2.13 -36.59
C GLN A 171 -13.33 -2.95 -35.58
N ILE A 172 -13.61 -2.43 -34.39
CA ILE A 172 -14.48 -3.09 -33.41
C ILE A 172 -15.89 -3.26 -33.97
N TYR A 173 -16.46 -2.19 -34.51
CA TYR A 173 -17.83 -2.23 -35.04
C TYR A 173 -17.95 -3.00 -36.35
N LYS A 174 -16.91 -3.01 -37.21
CA LYS A 174 -16.87 -3.88 -38.40
C LYS A 174 -16.94 -5.38 -38.07
N ASN A 175 -16.37 -5.77 -36.93
CA ASN A 175 -16.32 -7.17 -36.51
C ASN A 175 -17.45 -7.55 -35.54
N GLY A 176 -18.29 -6.62 -35.17
CA GLY A 176 -19.43 -6.82 -34.24
C GLY A 176 -20.75 -6.95 -34.98
N ASP A 177 -21.79 -7.35 -34.24
CA ASP A 177 -23.14 -7.50 -34.73
C ASP A 177 -24.01 -6.24 -34.59
N THR A 178 -23.45 -5.16 -34.03
CA THR A 178 -24.16 -3.90 -33.79
C THR A 178 -24.22 -3.04 -35.06
N HIS A 179 -25.40 -2.60 -35.43
CA HIS A 179 -25.55 -1.66 -36.52
C HIS A 179 -24.97 -0.30 -36.20
N TYR A 180 -24.33 0.33 -37.18
CA TYR A 180 -23.72 1.65 -37.05
C TYR A 180 -23.76 2.42 -38.38
N ALA A 181 -23.66 3.75 -38.28
CA ALA A 181 -23.41 4.61 -39.41
C ALA A 181 -22.00 5.18 -39.34
N LEU A 182 -21.27 5.17 -40.44
CA LEU A 182 -20.03 5.89 -40.62
C LEU A 182 -20.32 7.20 -41.36
N ILE A 183 -19.96 8.30 -40.72
CA ILE A 183 -20.14 9.65 -41.23
C ILE A 183 -18.78 10.28 -41.46
N LEU A 184 -18.45 10.69 -42.67
CA LEU A 184 -17.26 11.45 -42.99
C LEU A 184 -17.64 12.92 -43.22
N VAL A 185 -16.90 13.81 -42.60
CA VAL A 185 -17.15 15.28 -42.63
C VAL A 185 -15.88 15.98 -43.07
N ASP A 186 -16.05 16.92 -43.99
CA ASP A 186 -14.96 17.77 -44.52
C ASP A 186 -15.37 19.24 -44.44
N VAL A 187 -14.47 20.08 -43.96
CA VAL A 187 -14.72 21.52 -43.84
C VAL A 187 -14.50 22.21 -45.18
N ASP A 188 -15.61 22.72 -45.74
CA ASP A 188 -15.55 23.37 -47.08
C ASP A 188 -14.66 24.61 -47.08
N ILE A 189 -13.94 24.80 -48.18
CA ILE A 189 -13.07 25.99 -48.44
C ILE A 189 -11.99 26.24 -47.37
N PHE A 190 -11.69 25.27 -46.47
CA PHE A 190 -10.76 25.44 -45.34
C PHE A 190 -9.38 25.92 -45.73
N LYS A 191 -8.86 25.41 -46.85
CA LYS A 191 -7.57 25.90 -47.41
C LYS A 191 -7.62 27.39 -47.74
N SER A 192 -8.71 27.88 -48.39
CA SER A 192 -8.87 29.30 -48.72
C SER A 192 -8.95 30.16 -47.45
N VAL A 193 -9.56 29.67 -46.39
CA VAL A 193 -9.58 30.35 -45.08
C VAL A 193 -8.15 30.48 -44.50
N ASN A 194 -7.37 29.41 -44.52
CA ASN A 194 -5.98 29.44 -44.05
C ASN A 194 -5.13 30.43 -44.91
N ASP A 195 -5.30 30.39 -46.22
CA ASP A 195 -4.53 31.24 -47.13
C ASP A 195 -4.89 32.74 -46.97
N THR A 196 -6.16 33.04 -46.60
CA THR A 196 -6.66 34.42 -46.46
C THR A 196 -6.47 35.00 -45.07
N TYR A 197 -6.77 34.20 -44.03
CA TYR A 197 -6.84 34.66 -42.64
C TYR A 197 -5.76 34.09 -41.73
N GLY A 198 -4.94 33.17 -42.26
CA GLY A 198 -3.85 32.51 -41.52
C GLY A 198 -4.29 31.29 -40.72
N HIS A 199 -3.34 30.43 -40.39
CA HIS A 199 -3.58 29.14 -39.67
C HIS A 199 -4.24 29.31 -38.32
N ALA A 200 -3.96 30.42 -37.60
CA ALA A 200 -4.59 30.64 -36.26
C ALA A 200 -6.11 30.79 -36.34
N VAL A 201 -6.63 31.38 -37.45
CA VAL A 201 -8.07 31.47 -37.69
C VAL A 201 -8.62 30.10 -38.13
N GLY A 202 -7.90 29.37 -38.98
CA GLY A 202 -8.25 27.99 -39.32
C GLY A 202 -8.35 27.10 -38.12
N ASP A 203 -7.41 27.18 -37.19
CA ASP A 203 -7.46 26.42 -35.92
C ASP A 203 -8.70 26.73 -35.09
N GLN A 204 -9.14 28.01 -35.06
CA GLN A 204 -10.40 28.39 -34.37
C GLN A 204 -11.62 27.81 -35.06
N ILE A 205 -11.64 27.78 -36.39
CA ILE A 205 -12.72 27.15 -37.18
C ILE A 205 -12.78 25.63 -36.86
N LEU A 206 -11.64 24.95 -36.90
CA LEU A 206 -11.61 23.52 -36.57
C LEU A 206 -12.12 23.23 -35.15
N LYS A 207 -11.75 24.06 -34.15
CA LYS A 207 -12.29 23.99 -32.80
C LYS A 207 -13.80 24.24 -32.74
N LYS A 208 -14.31 25.19 -33.52
CA LYS A 208 -15.76 25.45 -33.62
C LYS A 208 -16.50 24.26 -34.21
N VAL A 209 -16.03 23.71 -35.33
CA VAL A 209 -16.61 22.50 -35.95
C VAL A 209 -16.58 21.32 -34.96
N ALA A 210 -15.44 21.06 -34.34
CA ALA A 210 -15.29 19.99 -33.37
C ALA A 210 -16.29 20.11 -32.18
N LYS A 211 -16.46 21.34 -31.69
CA LYS A 211 -17.43 21.63 -30.61
C LYS A 211 -18.87 21.34 -31.06
N LEU A 212 -19.24 21.78 -32.25
CA LEU A 212 -20.58 21.53 -32.79
C LEU A 212 -20.84 20.05 -33.02
N LEU A 213 -19.88 19.33 -33.60
CA LEU A 213 -19.97 17.90 -33.78
C LEU A 213 -20.17 17.19 -32.41
N LYS A 214 -19.35 17.55 -31.40
CA LYS A 214 -19.44 16.96 -30.05
C LYS A 214 -20.79 17.25 -29.36
N GLN A 215 -21.42 18.37 -29.65
CA GLN A 215 -22.72 18.76 -29.10
C GLN A 215 -23.92 18.11 -29.81
N MET A 216 -23.83 17.90 -31.11
CA MET A 216 -24.92 17.37 -31.92
C MET A 216 -25.02 15.84 -31.89
N PHE A 217 -23.90 15.15 -31.61
CA PHE A 217 -23.87 13.68 -31.49
C PHE A 217 -23.95 13.24 -30.04
N ARG A 218 -24.39 11.99 -29.80
CA ARG A 218 -24.57 11.46 -28.44
C ARG A 218 -23.24 11.10 -27.80
N SER A 219 -23.21 11.03 -26.49
CA SER A 219 -22.01 10.63 -25.75
C SER A 219 -21.52 9.20 -26.05
N ILE A 220 -22.39 8.36 -26.62
CA ILE A 220 -22.05 6.98 -27.04
C ILE A 220 -21.51 6.95 -28.48
N ASP A 221 -21.68 8.02 -29.25
CA ASP A 221 -21.14 8.14 -30.61
C ASP A 221 -19.68 8.61 -30.57
N PHE A 222 -18.86 8.08 -31.46
CA PHE A 222 -17.43 8.36 -31.49
C PHE A 222 -17.13 9.45 -32.52
N VAL A 223 -16.90 10.66 -32.04
CA VAL A 223 -16.54 11.82 -32.87
C VAL A 223 -15.03 11.95 -32.92
N CYS A 224 -14.46 11.92 -34.11
CA CYS A 224 -13.02 11.85 -34.35
C CYS A 224 -12.56 12.91 -35.33
N ARG A 225 -11.30 13.38 -35.21
CA ARG A 225 -10.60 14.13 -36.24
C ARG A 225 -9.60 13.21 -36.93
N ILE A 226 -9.74 12.99 -38.23
CA ILE A 226 -8.94 12.01 -38.99
C ILE A 226 -7.92 12.61 -39.92
N GLY A 227 -8.01 13.92 -40.20
CA GLY A 227 -7.12 14.65 -41.06
C GLY A 227 -7.07 16.12 -40.71
N GLY A 228 -6.47 16.95 -41.57
CA GLY A 228 -6.37 18.40 -41.38
C GLY A 228 -7.72 19.07 -41.14
N ASP A 229 -8.61 18.98 -42.10
CA ASP A 229 -10.00 19.48 -42.11
C ASP A 229 -11.06 18.37 -42.16
N GLU A 230 -10.63 17.11 -41.99
CA GLU A 230 -11.46 15.94 -42.07
C GLU A 230 -11.82 15.41 -40.68
N PHE A 231 -13.13 15.15 -40.47
CA PHE A 231 -13.66 14.52 -39.27
C PHE A 231 -14.42 13.24 -39.64
N ALA A 232 -14.55 12.33 -38.69
CA ALA A 232 -15.33 11.13 -38.86
C ALA A 232 -16.16 10.86 -37.60
N ILE A 233 -17.38 10.37 -37.77
CA ILE A 233 -18.22 9.95 -36.65
C ILE A 233 -18.64 8.50 -36.88
N VAL A 234 -18.46 7.65 -35.84
CA VAL A 234 -19.10 6.33 -35.79
C VAL A 234 -20.32 6.44 -34.88
N MET A 235 -21.48 6.52 -35.51
CA MET A 235 -22.75 6.63 -34.81
C MET A 235 -23.32 5.22 -34.57
N VAL A 236 -23.39 4.82 -33.29
CA VAL A 236 -23.69 3.45 -32.90
C VAL A 236 -25.25 3.25 -32.80
N GLU A 237 -25.66 1.97 -32.92
CA GLU A 237 -27.08 1.61 -32.89
C GLU A 237 -27.91 2.41 -33.92
N MET A 238 -27.37 2.51 -35.14
CA MET A 238 -27.98 3.25 -36.24
C MET A 238 -28.20 2.35 -37.45
N THR A 239 -29.40 2.43 -38.00
CA THR A 239 -29.87 1.72 -39.18
C THR A 239 -30.22 2.71 -40.30
N SER A 240 -30.21 2.24 -41.52
CA SER A 240 -30.39 3.10 -42.73
C SER A 240 -31.73 3.85 -42.76
N ASP A 241 -32.78 3.33 -42.15
CA ASP A 241 -34.10 3.99 -42.03
C ASP A 241 -34.06 5.28 -41.17
N LEU A 242 -33.03 5.45 -40.33
CA LEU A 242 -32.85 6.63 -39.48
C LEU A 242 -31.91 7.69 -40.13
N GLY A 243 -31.58 7.55 -41.40
CA GLY A 243 -30.67 8.46 -42.11
C GLY A 243 -31.10 9.94 -42.05
N TYR A 244 -32.39 10.22 -42.05
CA TYR A 244 -32.93 11.59 -41.96
C TYR A 244 -32.46 12.32 -40.69
N THR A 245 -32.25 11.60 -39.58
CA THR A 245 -31.74 12.22 -38.34
C THR A 245 -30.33 12.75 -38.45
N ILE A 246 -29.52 12.15 -39.32
CA ILE A 246 -28.15 12.62 -39.61
C ILE A 246 -28.25 13.89 -40.49
N GLU A 247 -29.10 13.87 -41.50
CA GLU A 247 -29.29 15.04 -42.38
C GLU A 247 -29.73 16.27 -41.59
N GLU A 248 -30.74 16.11 -40.66
CA GLU A 248 -31.20 17.19 -39.78
C GLU A 248 -30.07 17.75 -38.91
N LYS A 249 -29.21 16.88 -38.34
CA LYS A 249 -28.07 17.29 -37.52
C LYS A 249 -27.05 18.08 -38.35
N ILE A 250 -26.73 17.63 -39.57
CA ILE A 250 -25.76 18.29 -40.44
C ILE A 250 -26.30 19.63 -40.92
N GLN A 251 -27.61 19.71 -41.25
CA GLN A 251 -28.24 20.97 -41.56
C GLN A 251 -28.10 21.97 -40.41
N ALA A 252 -28.40 21.59 -39.18
CA ALA A 252 -28.30 22.45 -38.01
C ALA A 252 -26.84 22.88 -37.77
N ILE A 253 -25.84 22.01 -38.01
CA ILE A 253 -24.40 22.36 -37.91
C ILE A 253 -24.07 23.41 -38.97
N ASN A 254 -24.51 23.26 -40.21
CA ASN A 254 -24.24 24.21 -41.28
C ASN A 254 -24.92 25.57 -41.05
N GLU A 255 -26.14 25.61 -40.49
CA GLU A 255 -26.81 26.83 -40.08
C GLU A 255 -26.01 27.59 -39.00
N GLU A 256 -25.47 26.89 -38.00
CA GLU A 256 -24.66 27.48 -36.93
C GLU A 256 -23.28 27.96 -37.46
N LEU A 257 -22.67 27.22 -38.39
CA LEU A 257 -21.44 27.62 -39.05
C LEU A 257 -21.56 28.83 -39.96
N ALA A 258 -22.75 29.02 -40.57
CA ALA A 258 -23.11 30.17 -41.37
C ALA A 258 -23.37 31.43 -40.52
N SER A 259 -23.61 31.31 -39.23
CA SER A 259 -23.78 32.42 -38.30
C SER A 259 -22.44 33.12 -38.07
N ALA A 260 -22.39 34.43 -38.33
CA ALA A 260 -21.18 35.28 -38.25
C ALA A 260 -21.00 35.93 -36.85
N ASP A 261 -21.72 35.49 -35.82
CA ASP A 261 -21.79 36.20 -34.55
C ASP A 261 -20.49 36.12 -33.72
N ASP A 262 -19.55 35.26 -34.08
CA ASP A 262 -18.28 35.04 -33.36
C ASP A 262 -17.06 35.75 -34.02
N GLY A 263 -17.30 36.45 -35.10
CA GLY A 263 -16.20 37.17 -35.83
C GLY A 263 -15.27 36.26 -36.65
N LEU A 264 -15.60 34.97 -36.78
CA LEU A 264 -14.89 34.03 -37.65
C LEU A 264 -15.44 34.06 -39.08
N PRO A 265 -14.62 33.73 -40.10
CA PRO A 265 -15.14 33.50 -41.45
C PRO A 265 -16.22 32.41 -41.46
N THR A 266 -17.28 32.64 -42.23
CA THR A 266 -18.33 31.65 -42.46
C THR A 266 -17.78 30.48 -43.27
N VAL A 267 -18.05 29.26 -42.80
CA VAL A 267 -17.69 28.02 -43.48
C VAL A 267 -18.90 27.07 -43.46
N SER A 268 -18.82 26.02 -44.24
CA SER A 268 -19.78 24.90 -44.18
C SER A 268 -19.06 23.57 -44.07
N VAL A 269 -19.80 22.52 -43.83
CA VAL A 269 -19.29 21.16 -43.92
C VAL A 269 -20.03 20.36 -44.97
N SER A 270 -19.28 19.58 -45.74
CA SER A 270 -19.78 18.55 -46.63
C SER A 270 -19.66 17.20 -45.96
N VAL A 271 -20.73 16.37 -46.07
CA VAL A 271 -20.84 15.13 -45.32
C VAL A 271 -21.22 13.96 -46.23
N GLY A 272 -20.56 12.82 -46.02
CA GLY A 272 -20.91 11.54 -46.64
C GLY A 272 -21.20 10.48 -45.56
N VAL A 273 -22.28 9.73 -45.74
CA VAL A 273 -22.74 8.73 -44.80
C VAL A 273 -22.84 7.35 -45.45
N ALA A 274 -22.37 6.34 -44.76
CA ALA A 274 -22.65 4.93 -45.09
C ALA A 274 -23.09 4.15 -43.89
N PHE A 275 -24.11 3.35 -44.04
CA PHE A 275 -24.65 2.48 -42.96
C PHE A 275 -24.05 1.07 -43.04
N SER A 276 -23.92 0.40 -41.91
CA SER A 276 -23.47 -1.00 -41.85
C SER A 276 -24.48 -1.97 -42.45
N ASP A 277 -25.77 -1.66 -42.39
CA ASP A 277 -26.92 -2.44 -42.93
C ASP A 277 -27.34 -2.04 -44.35
N ARG A 278 -26.52 -1.25 -45.08
CA ARG A 278 -26.82 -0.86 -46.46
C ARG A 278 -27.00 -2.08 -47.38
N GLU A 279 -28.00 -2.06 -48.24
CA GLU A 279 -28.41 -3.19 -49.07
C GLU A 279 -27.30 -3.67 -50.05
N ASN A 280 -26.52 -2.76 -50.61
CA ASN A 280 -25.48 -3.07 -51.58
C ASN A 280 -24.13 -2.48 -51.15
N PRO A 281 -23.41 -3.12 -50.19
CA PRO A 281 -22.14 -2.64 -49.78
C PRO A 281 -21.12 -2.65 -50.96
N GLY A 282 -20.35 -1.54 -51.08
CA GLY A 282 -19.23 -1.48 -51.98
C GLY A 282 -18.03 -2.31 -51.44
N GLU A 283 -16.80 -1.80 -51.68
CA GLU A 283 -15.63 -2.51 -51.19
C GLU A 283 -15.50 -2.46 -49.66
N ASP A 284 -15.76 -1.29 -49.07
CA ASP A 284 -15.60 -0.99 -47.67
C ASP A 284 -16.50 0.16 -47.26
N ILE A 285 -17.02 0.16 -46.05
CA ILE A 285 -17.92 1.22 -45.53
C ILE A 285 -17.23 2.63 -45.56
N PHE A 286 -15.92 2.70 -45.33
CA PHE A 286 -15.17 3.94 -45.41
C PHE A 286 -15.17 4.49 -46.86
N LYS A 287 -14.87 3.65 -47.85
CA LYS A 287 -14.92 4.03 -49.28
C LYS A 287 -16.31 4.39 -49.71
N ASP A 288 -17.33 3.75 -49.18
CA ASP A 288 -18.71 4.06 -49.53
C ASP A 288 -19.14 5.41 -48.97
N ALA A 289 -18.75 5.71 -47.69
CA ALA A 289 -18.96 7.04 -47.09
C ALA A 289 -18.15 8.13 -47.83
N ASP A 290 -16.96 7.85 -48.28
CA ASP A 290 -16.12 8.76 -49.04
C ASP A 290 -16.74 9.08 -50.43
N LYS A 291 -17.27 8.08 -51.12
CA LYS A 291 -18.04 8.30 -52.37
C LYS A 291 -19.27 9.19 -52.15
N ALA A 292 -19.97 9.01 -51.03
CA ALA A 292 -21.08 9.87 -50.66
C ALA A 292 -20.63 11.30 -50.36
N LEU A 293 -19.53 11.47 -49.62
CA LEU A 293 -18.93 12.78 -49.37
C LEU A 293 -18.50 13.51 -50.68
N TYR A 294 -17.92 12.75 -51.60
CA TYR A 294 -17.52 13.29 -52.90
C TYR A 294 -18.76 13.82 -53.68
N ARG A 295 -19.90 13.10 -53.67
CA ARG A 295 -21.16 13.59 -54.25
C ARG A 295 -21.66 14.87 -53.59
N THR A 296 -21.59 14.98 -52.26
CA THR A 296 -21.95 16.23 -51.58
C THR A 296 -21.12 17.41 -52.10
N LYS A 297 -19.81 17.19 -52.25
CA LYS A 297 -18.87 18.23 -52.77
C LYS A 297 -19.21 18.62 -54.25
N GLU A 298 -19.55 17.65 -55.10
CA GLU A 298 -19.94 17.91 -56.51
C GLU A 298 -21.28 18.61 -56.60
N ASN A 299 -22.23 18.31 -55.72
CA ASN A 299 -23.58 18.92 -55.71
C ASN A 299 -23.63 20.33 -55.09
N GLY A 300 -22.48 20.99 -54.93
CA GLY A 300 -22.42 22.36 -54.45
C GLY A 300 -21.97 22.53 -53.01
N LYS A 301 -21.56 21.44 -52.35
CA LYS A 301 -21.08 21.43 -50.93
C LYS A 301 -22.22 21.73 -49.95
N CYS A 302 -21.87 22.02 -48.66
CA CYS A 302 -22.79 22.48 -47.65
C CYS A 302 -24.03 21.55 -47.50
N GLY A 303 -23.80 20.25 -47.17
CA GLY A 303 -24.87 19.31 -47.05
C GLY A 303 -24.44 17.90 -46.73
N CYS A 304 -25.34 16.94 -46.91
CA CYS A 304 -25.15 15.55 -46.58
C CYS A 304 -25.62 14.65 -47.73
N SER A 305 -24.89 13.61 -48.04
CA SER A 305 -25.30 12.56 -48.97
C SER A 305 -25.13 11.21 -48.28
N ILE A 306 -26.13 10.34 -48.46
CA ILE A 306 -26.09 8.96 -47.96
C ILE A 306 -25.67 8.05 -49.13
N TYR A 307 -24.81 7.08 -48.86
CA TYR A 307 -24.42 6.10 -49.83
C TYR A 307 -25.59 5.12 -50.09
N GLU A 308 -26.16 5.25 -51.31
CA GLU A 308 -27.17 4.37 -51.86
C GLU A 308 -26.78 3.92 -53.25
N ILE A 309 -26.99 2.67 -53.61
CA ILE A 309 -26.74 2.17 -54.97
C ILE A 309 -28.00 2.35 -55.84
N HIS A 310 -28.48 3.52 -56.00
CA HIS A 310 -29.49 3.80 -57.03
C HIS A 310 -28.93 4.53 -58.27
N TYR A 311 -27.73 4.16 -58.77
CA TYR A 311 -27.11 4.81 -59.96
C TYR A 311 -26.54 3.83 -60.95
N LYS A 312 -27.37 2.96 -61.54
CA LYS A 312 -27.09 2.31 -62.83
C LYS A 312 -28.11 2.62 -63.91
N ALA A 313 -28.96 3.61 -63.75
CA ALA A 313 -30.06 3.87 -64.70
C ALA A 313 -29.83 5.08 -65.62
N GLU A 314 -28.77 5.93 -65.47
CA GLU A 314 -28.61 7.15 -66.29
C GLU A 314 -27.40 7.15 -67.21
N GLU A 315 -26.60 6.11 -67.31
CA GLU A 315 -25.50 6.03 -68.32
C GLU A 315 -25.82 5.13 -69.53
N SER A 316 -27.07 4.85 -69.80
CA SER A 316 -27.50 4.14 -71.01
C SER A 316 -28.65 4.88 -71.67
N GLY A 317 -28.42 6.09 -72.17
CA GLY A 317 -29.33 6.86 -72.97
C GLY A 317 -28.58 7.70 -73.99
#